data_0dd4963d584d77c13114e61fe0aecc37
#
_entry.id   0dd4963d584d77c13114e61fe0aecc37
#
_cell.length_a   1.000
_cell.length_b   1.000
_cell.length_c   1.000
_cell.angle_alpha   90.00
_cell.angle_beta   90.00
_cell.angle_gamma   90.00
#
_symmetry.space_group_name_H-M   'P 1'
#
loop_
_entity.id
_entity.type
_entity.pdbx_description
1 polymer ?
#
loop_
_entity_poly.entity_id
_entity_poly.type
_entity_poly.pdbx_seq_one_letter_code
_entity_poly.pdbx_strand_id
1 'polypeptide(L)'
;MNNGQQSLVERLGYSASSKLVIISCDDLGAFHAANVGVYDALRKGVATCASLMVPAPWARHAVMAYAGEDIGVHLTLNSEHKMYRWGPITHAPSLLSGEGGFPRTIDDLWEHADSAEVLRECRAQIASALEWGIDVTHLAPHLTSITLRPEFFDVYMELAVEYKLPVRLPSTITEQQAGFPFRTLAAEEGVLFPDHFNHDWREGSRERVLNSLRNLQPGVTEIHVQPCVDTPEIRALGDASSGWIDDYELVVNDTSLRQALADSGATLIGYRELRDAMRNG
;
A
#
# COMPACT_ATOMS: atom_id res chain seq x y z
N MET A 1 20.51 -0.79 -25.24
CA MET A 1 21.86 -0.84 -24.67
C MET A 1 21.72 -0.42 -23.23
N ASN A 2 21.74 -1.36 -22.30
CA ASN A 2 21.61 -1.05 -20.88
C ASN A 2 22.87 -0.29 -20.43
N ASN A 3 22.73 1.00 -20.22
CA ASN A 3 23.69 1.76 -19.43
C ASN A 3 23.68 1.19 -18.01
N GLY A 4 24.83 0.73 -17.51
CA GLY A 4 25.10 0.04 -16.25
C GLY A 4 24.40 0.53 -14.97
N GLN A 5 23.11 0.73 -15.02
CA GLN A 5 22.27 1.04 -13.87
C GLN A 5 21.96 -0.26 -13.15
N GLN A 6 22.37 -0.36 -11.89
CA GLN A 6 22.08 -1.52 -11.03
C GLN A 6 20.57 -1.73 -10.94
N SER A 7 20.14 -2.99 -11.03
CA SER A 7 18.75 -3.37 -10.75
C SER A 7 18.38 -3.07 -9.29
N LEU A 8 17.08 -2.99 -8.99
CA LEU A 8 16.64 -2.75 -7.61
C LEU A 8 17.21 -3.80 -6.64
N VAL A 9 17.17 -5.07 -6.99
CA VAL A 9 17.73 -6.15 -6.14
C VAL A 9 19.23 -5.98 -5.88
N GLU A 10 20.00 -5.52 -6.86
CA GLU A 10 21.44 -5.23 -6.68
C GLU A 10 21.68 -4.01 -5.79
N ARG A 11 20.84 -2.98 -5.90
CA ARG A 11 20.85 -1.82 -4.99
C ARG A 11 20.54 -2.21 -3.54
N LEU A 12 19.74 -3.25 -3.34
CA LEU A 12 19.44 -3.83 -2.03
C LEU A 12 20.52 -4.82 -1.55
N GLY A 13 21.59 -5.05 -2.32
CA GLY A 13 22.70 -5.94 -1.94
C GLY A 13 22.50 -7.41 -2.28
N TYR A 14 21.52 -7.73 -3.10
CA TYR A 14 21.25 -9.11 -3.55
C TYR A 14 21.79 -9.35 -4.97
N SER A 15 21.82 -10.61 -5.40
CA SER A 15 22.19 -10.95 -6.79
C SER A 15 21.10 -10.55 -7.77
N ALA A 16 21.46 -10.24 -9.03
CA ALA A 16 20.50 -9.88 -10.08
C ALA A 16 19.41 -10.95 -10.35
N SER A 17 19.67 -12.22 -9.98
CA SER A 17 18.71 -13.31 -10.12
C SER A 17 17.83 -13.52 -8.89
N SER A 18 18.02 -12.75 -7.82
CA SER A 18 17.26 -12.91 -6.58
C SER A 18 15.80 -12.56 -6.78
N LYS A 19 14.94 -13.31 -6.07
CA LYS A 19 13.50 -13.08 -5.98
C LYS A 19 13.20 -12.57 -4.58
N LEU A 20 12.80 -11.31 -4.48
CA LEU A 20 12.44 -10.69 -3.20
C LEU A 20 10.93 -10.47 -3.17
N VAL A 21 10.31 -10.70 -2.02
CA VAL A 21 8.85 -10.58 -1.86
C VAL A 21 8.53 -9.68 -0.68
N ILE A 22 7.68 -8.70 -0.94
CA ILE A 22 7.02 -7.88 0.06
C ILE A 22 5.58 -8.39 0.19
N ILE A 23 5.15 -8.81 1.38
CA ILE A 23 3.74 -9.08 1.69
C ILE A 23 3.22 -7.91 2.51
N SER A 24 2.46 -7.04 1.84
CA SER A 24 1.99 -5.78 2.39
C SER A 24 0.53 -5.89 2.84
N CYS A 25 0.25 -5.45 4.07
CA CYS A 25 -1.10 -5.35 4.59
C CYS A 25 -1.64 -3.93 4.41
N ASP A 26 -2.75 -3.80 3.70
CA ASP A 26 -3.45 -2.53 3.53
C ASP A 26 -4.47 -2.28 4.66
N ASP A 27 -5.05 -1.08 4.67
CA ASP A 27 -6.18 -0.65 5.50
C ASP A 27 -5.92 -0.69 7.01
N LEU A 28 -4.66 -0.66 7.47
CA LEU A 28 -4.37 -0.43 8.89
C LEU A 28 -4.97 0.91 9.32
N GLY A 29 -5.76 0.90 10.37
CA GLY A 29 -6.48 2.09 10.84
C GLY A 29 -7.92 2.23 10.33
N ALA A 30 -8.33 1.51 9.28
CA ALA A 30 -9.68 1.56 8.75
C ALA A 30 -10.71 1.06 9.79
N PHE A 31 -10.48 -0.15 10.32
CA PHE A 31 -11.38 -0.83 11.27
C PHE A 31 -10.59 -1.38 12.46
N HIS A 32 -11.25 -1.59 13.59
CA HIS A 32 -10.62 -2.32 14.69
C HIS A 32 -10.22 -3.74 14.26
N ALA A 33 -11.07 -4.42 13.51
CA ALA A 33 -10.82 -5.76 13.00
C ALA A 33 -9.60 -5.82 12.05
N ALA A 34 -9.40 -4.78 11.21
CA ALA A 34 -8.21 -4.62 10.38
C ALA A 34 -6.96 -4.40 11.24
N ASN A 35 -7.03 -3.54 12.27
CA ASN A 35 -5.89 -3.32 13.15
C ASN A 35 -5.42 -4.62 13.82
N VAL A 36 -6.34 -5.43 14.32
CA VAL A 36 -6.01 -6.73 14.90
C VAL A 36 -5.43 -7.67 13.84
N GLY A 37 -6.09 -7.76 12.67
CA GLY A 37 -5.68 -8.65 11.58
C GLY A 37 -4.30 -8.31 11.03
N VAL A 38 -4.04 -7.03 10.79
CA VAL A 38 -2.75 -6.54 10.29
C VAL A 38 -1.62 -6.79 11.30
N TYR A 39 -1.82 -6.45 12.58
CA TYR A 39 -0.77 -6.71 13.57
C TYR A 39 -0.54 -8.20 13.82
N ASP A 40 -1.57 -9.03 13.74
CA ASP A 40 -1.39 -10.48 13.79
C ASP A 40 -0.62 -10.99 12.56
N ALA A 41 -0.92 -10.47 11.37
CA ALA A 41 -0.20 -10.83 10.14
C ALA A 41 1.30 -10.46 10.22
N LEU A 42 1.63 -9.28 10.77
CA LEU A 42 3.01 -8.81 10.94
C LEU A 42 3.77 -9.58 12.04
N ARG A 43 3.11 -9.93 13.16
CA ARG A 43 3.77 -10.48 14.35
C ARG A 43 3.76 -11.99 14.42
N LYS A 44 2.75 -12.64 13.84
CA LYS A 44 2.54 -14.10 13.90
C LYS A 44 2.46 -14.72 12.50
N GLY A 45 2.12 -13.92 11.52
CA GLY A 45 1.91 -14.33 10.12
C GLY A 45 3.16 -14.24 9.26
N VAL A 46 2.94 -13.96 7.98
CA VAL A 46 3.99 -13.86 6.96
C VAL A 46 4.09 -12.46 6.36
N ALA A 47 3.27 -11.50 6.80
CA ALA A 47 3.33 -10.13 6.30
C ALA A 47 4.64 -9.44 6.73
N THR A 48 5.15 -8.57 5.86
CA THR A 48 6.42 -7.89 6.07
C THR A 48 6.27 -6.40 6.32
N CYS A 49 5.17 -5.81 5.89
CA CYS A 49 4.87 -4.39 6.10
C CYS A 49 3.35 -4.14 6.10
N ALA A 50 2.98 -2.92 6.45
CA ALA A 50 1.60 -2.45 6.35
C ALA A 50 1.54 -0.96 6.00
N SER A 51 0.38 -0.47 5.59
CA SER A 51 0.15 0.94 5.32
C SER A 51 -1.03 1.50 6.13
N LEU A 52 -0.79 2.62 6.83
CA LEU A 52 -1.72 3.27 7.77
C LEU A 52 -2.61 4.29 7.07
N MET A 53 -3.93 4.13 7.17
CA MET A 53 -4.95 5.09 6.74
C MET A 53 -5.15 6.17 7.83
N VAL A 54 -4.37 7.25 7.77
CA VAL A 54 -4.37 8.32 8.78
C VAL A 54 -5.75 8.96 9.01
N PRO A 55 -6.57 9.25 7.96
CA PRO A 55 -7.90 9.84 8.15
C PRO A 55 -8.95 8.87 8.69
N ALA A 56 -8.65 7.59 8.74
CA ALA A 56 -9.63 6.58 9.12
C ALA A 56 -9.88 6.56 10.65
N PRO A 57 -11.08 6.18 11.09
CA PRO A 57 -11.51 6.33 12.49
C PRO A 57 -10.69 5.54 13.52
N TRP A 58 -10.05 4.43 13.10
CA TRP A 58 -9.25 3.58 13.99
C TRP A 58 -7.73 3.79 13.85
N ALA A 59 -7.29 4.84 13.11
CA ALA A 59 -5.87 5.15 12.92
C ALA A 59 -5.14 5.34 14.26
N ARG A 60 -5.71 6.11 15.20
CA ARG A 60 -5.09 6.35 16.51
C ARG A 60 -4.95 5.06 17.34
N HIS A 61 -5.90 4.15 17.25
CA HIS A 61 -5.80 2.84 17.89
C HIS A 61 -4.66 2.00 17.28
N ALA A 62 -4.51 2.03 15.94
CA ALA A 62 -3.38 1.38 15.27
C ALA A 62 -2.04 1.92 15.78
N VAL A 63 -1.90 3.24 15.86
CA VAL A 63 -0.68 3.90 16.36
C VAL A 63 -0.37 3.51 17.80
N MET A 64 -1.37 3.39 18.67
CA MET A 64 -1.15 2.96 20.07
C MET A 64 -0.62 1.53 20.19
N ALA A 65 -0.89 0.68 19.20
CA ALA A 65 -0.42 -0.70 19.14
C ALA A 65 0.94 -0.87 18.45
N TYR A 66 1.46 0.19 17.80
CA TYR A 66 2.73 0.19 17.07
C TYR A 66 3.92 -0.13 17.98
N ALA A 67 4.78 -1.02 17.56
CA ALA A 67 5.96 -1.45 18.30
C ALA A 67 7.25 -1.47 17.43
N GLY A 68 7.27 -0.71 16.33
CA GLY A 68 8.42 -0.62 15.43
C GLY A 68 8.31 -1.45 14.15
N GLU A 69 7.14 -1.95 13.83
CA GLU A 69 6.85 -2.68 12.58
C GLU A 69 7.15 -1.80 11.35
N ASP A 70 7.32 -2.42 10.20
CA ASP A 70 7.48 -1.72 8.92
C ASP A 70 6.12 -1.17 8.46
N ILE A 71 5.87 0.14 8.72
CA ILE A 71 4.60 0.78 8.42
C ILE A 71 4.81 2.02 7.56
N GLY A 72 4.12 2.05 6.40
CA GLY A 72 3.99 3.22 5.53
C GLY A 72 2.71 4.01 5.77
N VAL A 73 2.47 5.03 4.96
CA VAL A 73 1.21 5.78 4.92
C VAL A 73 0.39 5.34 3.72
N HIS A 74 -0.85 4.91 4.00
CA HIS A 74 -1.85 4.62 2.98
C HIS A 74 -2.57 5.92 2.61
N LEU A 75 -2.04 6.64 1.62
CA LEU A 75 -2.57 7.93 1.20
C LEU A 75 -4.02 7.79 0.75
N THR A 76 -4.91 8.36 1.53
CA THR A 76 -6.34 8.13 1.48
C THR A 76 -7.06 9.39 1.06
N LEU A 77 -7.74 9.31 -0.11
CA LEU A 77 -8.53 10.39 -0.70
C LEU A 77 -9.96 9.95 -1.03
N ASN A 78 -10.29 8.69 -0.76
CA ASN A 78 -11.61 8.11 -0.98
C ASN A 78 -12.15 7.48 0.31
N SER A 79 -13.48 7.40 0.40
CA SER A 79 -14.20 6.71 1.47
C SER A 79 -15.38 5.96 0.87
N GLU A 80 -15.12 4.75 0.36
CA GLU A 80 -15.99 3.99 -0.52
C GLU A 80 -17.21 3.37 0.17
N HIS A 81 -17.14 3.14 1.49
CA HIS A 81 -18.22 2.49 2.23
C HIS A 81 -19.44 3.39 2.40
N LYS A 82 -20.63 2.82 2.26
CA LYS A 82 -21.87 3.57 2.34
C LYS A 82 -22.19 4.07 3.76
N MET A 83 -21.94 3.22 4.76
CA MET A 83 -22.36 3.49 6.14
C MET A 83 -21.21 3.86 7.07
N TYR A 84 -19.98 3.75 6.62
CA TYR A 84 -18.79 3.96 7.41
C TYR A 84 -17.86 4.89 6.63
N ARG A 85 -17.75 6.13 7.10
CA ARG A 85 -17.15 7.22 6.33
C ARG A 85 -16.01 7.88 7.10
N TRP A 86 -15.03 8.34 6.35
CA TRP A 86 -13.96 9.22 6.80
C TRP A 86 -13.76 10.36 5.81
N GLY A 87 -13.03 11.39 6.20
CA GLY A 87 -12.84 12.58 5.39
C GLY A 87 -11.48 13.21 5.62
N PRO A 88 -11.19 14.32 4.91
CA PRO A 88 -9.92 15.01 5.00
C PRO A 88 -9.64 15.49 6.44
N ILE A 89 -8.37 15.41 6.84
CA ILE A 89 -7.88 15.95 8.12
C ILE A 89 -7.50 17.43 7.99
N THR A 90 -7.52 17.96 6.77
CA THR A 90 -7.27 19.38 6.47
C THR A 90 -8.53 20.07 6.00
N HIS A 91 -8.47 21.42 5.88
CA HIS A 91 -9.52 22.17 5.18
C HIS A 91 -9.33 22.01 3.68
N ALA A 92 -10.07 21.07 3.08
CA ALA A 92 -9.99 20.69 1.68
C ALA A 92 -11.40 20.50 1.08
N PRO A 93 -12.12 21.61 0.79
CA PRO A 93 -13.51 21.55 0.30
C PRO A 93 -13.66 20.77 -1.01
N SER A 94 -12.67 20.77 -1.92
CA SER A 94 -12.72 19.99 -3.16
C SER A 94 -12.59 18.47 -2.94
N LEU A 95 -12.16 18.05 -1.75
CA LEU A 95 -12.07 16.63 -1.34
C LEU A 95 -13.30 16.15 -0.57
N LEU A 96 -14.33 16.99 -0.42
CA LEU A 96 -15.55 16.61 0.27
C LEU A 96 -16.65 16.24 -0.71
N SER A 97 -17.25 15.06 -0.50
CA SER A 97 -18.50 14.71 -1.17
C SER A 97 -19.68 15.47 -0.58
N GLY A 98 -20.79 15.59 -1.33
CA GLY A 98 -22.02 16.21 -0.84
C GLY A 98 -22.65 15.54 0.38
N GLU A 99 -22.24 14.30 0.72
CA GLU A 99 -22.69 13.56 1.90
C GLU A 99 -21.75 13.74 3.11
N GLY A 100 -20.69 14.52 2.98
CA GLY A 100 -19.59 14.63 3.94
C GLY A 100 -18.57 13.48 3.81
N GLY A 101 -17.33 13.77 4.23
CA GLY A 101 -16.22 12.84 4.02
C GLY A 101 -15.66 12.87 2.59
N PHE A 102 -14.66 12.04 2.33
CA PHE A 102 -14.07 11.90 1.01
C PHE A 102 -15.06 11.36 -0.04
N PRO A 103 -14.84 11.61 -1.35
CA PRO A 103 -15.60 10.98 -2.42
C PRO A 103 -15.59 9.45 -2.33
N ARG A 104 -16.71 8.83 -2.72
CA ARG A 104 -16.82 7.36 -2.66
C ARG A 104 -16.12 6.66 -3.81
N THR A 105 -16.05 7.30 -4.95
CA THR A 105 -15.45 6.73 -6.16
C THR A 105 -14.22 7.53 -6.59
N ILE A 106 -13.36 6.87 -7.34
CA ILE A 106 -12.19 7.50 -7.94
C ILE A 106 -12.62 8.58 -8.95
N ASP A 107 -13.66 8.31 -9.75
CA ASP A 107 -14.16 9.24 -10.76
C ASP A 107 -14.67 10.54 -10.12
N ASP A 108 -15.43 10.45 -9.03
CA ASP A 108 -15.91 11.61 -8.28
C ASP A 108 -14.75 12.45 -7.69
N LEU A 109 -13.72 11.77 -7.15
CA LEU A 109 -12.49 12.44 -6.72
C LEU A 109 -11.82 13.17 -7.88
N TRP A 110 -11.64 12.50 -9.00
CA TRP A 110 -10.93 13.05 -10.16
C TRP A 110 -11.68 14.22 -10.84
N GLU A 111 -13.00 14.22 -10.76
CA GLU A 111 -13.82 15.28 -11.36
C GLU A 111 -13.73 16.59 -10.54
N HIS A 112 -13.58 16.51 -9.22
CA HIS A 112 -13.76 17.67 -8.35
C HIS A 112 -12.51 18.11 -7.60
N ALA A 113 -11.53 17.20 -7.37
CA ALA A 113 -10.40 17.48 -6.50
C ALA A 113 -9.41 18.49 -7.09
N ASP A 114 -9.06 19.50 -6.31
CA ASP A 114 -7.98 20.44 -6.60
C ASP A 114 -6.62 19.86 -6.18
N SER A 115 -5.63 19.88 -7.08
CA SER A 115 -4.31 19.27 -6.84
C SER A 115 -3.56 19.90 -5.66
N ALA A 116 -3.75 21.20 -5.38
CA ALA A 116 -3.12 21.83 -4.22
C ALA A 116 -3.78 21.39 -2.90
N GLU A 117 -5.07 21.07 -2.93
CA GLU A 117 -5.76 20.47 -1.78
C GLU A 117 -5.36 19.01 -1.58
N VAL A 118 -5.21 18.23 -2.67
CA VAL A 118 -4.67 16.87 -2.64
C VAL A 118 -3.27 16.86 -2.01
N LEU A 119 -2.38 17.74 -2.48
CA LEU A 119 -1.01 17.86 -1.94
C LEU A 119 -1.02 18.20 -0.45
N ARG A 120 -1.82 19.20 -0.05
CA ARG A 120 -1.93 19.61 1.36
C ARG A 120 -2.46 18.50 2.25
N GLU A 121 -3.46 17.78 1.79
CA GLU A 121 -4.07 16.68 2.53
C GLU A 121 -3.11 15.49 2.67
N CYS A 122 -2.51 15.03 1.58
CA CYS A 122 -1.56 13.92 1.62
C CYS A 122 -0.32 14.25 2.45
N ARG A 123 0.20 15.49 2.36
CA ARG A 123 1.32 15.95 3.21
C ARG A 123 0.92 15.94 4.68
N ALA A 124 -0.30 16.35 5.02
CA ALA A 124 -0.80 16.31 6.39
C ALA A 124 -0.95 14.88 6.91
N GLN A 125 -1.36 13.92 6.07
CA GLN A 125 -1.44 12.51 6.46
C GLN A 125 -0.04 11.96 6.79
N ILE A 126 0.98 12.24 5.97
CA ILE A 126 2.36 11.83 6.24
C ILE A 126 2.88 12.49 7.53
N ALA A 127 2.72 13.81 7.63
CA ALA A 127 3.17 14.57 8.80
C ALA A 127 2.53 14.05 10.10
N SER A 128 1.23 13.76 10.07
CA SER A 128 0.52 13.20 11.23
C SER A 128 1.04 11.84 11.64
N ALA A 129 1.31 10.94 10.68
CA ALA A 129 1.88 9.62 11.00
C ALA A 129 3.25 9.75 11.68
N LEU A 130 4.12 10.64 11.16
CA LEU A 130 5.42 10.94 11.76
C LEU A 130 5.29 11.55 13.16
N GLU A 131 4.40 12.54 13.34
CA GLU A 131 4.12 13.18 14.62
C GLU A 131 3.59 12.18 15.67
N TRP A 132 2.83 11.19 15.23
CA TRP A 132 2.33 10.12 16.09
C TRP A 132 3.40 9.07 16.43
N GLY A 133 4.63 9.22 15.92
CA GLY A 133 5.78 8.36 16.24
C GLY A 133 5.95 7.14 15.34
N ILE A 134 5.24 7.07 14.21
CA ILE A 134 5.48 6.02 13.22
C ILE A 134 6.78 6.30 12.48
N ASP A 135 7.68 5.33 12.41
CA ASP A 135 8.85 5.35 11.50
C ASP A 135 8.38 5.00 10.08
N VAL A 136 7.84 6.01 9.38
CA VAL A 136 7.21 5.82 8.06
C VAL A 136 8.22 5.26 7.05
N THR A 137 7.86 4.13 6.42
CA THR A 137 8.76 3.38 5.53
C THR A 137 8.44 3.52 4.05
N HIS A 138 7.21 3.83 3.69
CA HIS A 138 6.78 3.95 2.29
C HIS A 138 5.45 4.71 2.16
N LEU A 139 5.08 5.01 0.92
CA LEU A 139 3.76 5.51 0.57
C LEU A 139 3.03 4.49 -0.29
N ALA A 140 1.79 4.20 0.05
CA ALA A 140 0.89 3.35 -0.73
C ALA A 140 -0.40 4.11 -1.05
N PRO A 141 -0.94 4.04 -2.26
CA PRO A 141 -2.16 4.76 -2.63
C PRO A 141 -3.40 3.93 -2.29
N HIS A 142 -4.36 4.50 -1.56
CA HIS A 142 -5.68 3.90 -1.41
C HIS A 142 -6.44 3.93 -2.74
N LEU A 143 -6.97 2.78 -3.17
CA LEU A 143 -7.68 2.60 -4.44
C LEU A 143 -6.91 3.06 -5.69
N THR A 144 -5.59 3.23 -5.62
CA THR A 144 -4.76 3.77 -6.72
C THR A 144 -5.13 5.20 -7.18
N SER A 145 -5.98 5.90 -6.44
CA SER A 145 -6.60 7.17 -6.85
C SER A 145 -5.62 8.30 -7.14
N ILE A 146 -4.45 8.30 -6.46
CA ILE A 146 -3.40 9.31 -6.66
C ILE A 146 -2.41 8.93 -7.77
N THR A 147 -2.41 7.68 -8.26
CA THR A 147 -1.38 7.19 -9.19
C THR A 147 -1.79 7.20 -10.65
N LEU A 148 -3.09 7.11 -10.95
CA LEU A 148 -3.57 6.91 -12.33
C LEU A 148 -4.03 8.20 -13.04
N ARG A 149 -3.88 9.35 -12.39
CA ARG A 149 -4.12 10.67 -12.96
C ARG A 149 -2.83 11.50 -12.91
N PRO A 150 -2.32 12.02 -14.04
CA PRO A 150 -1.02 12.68 -14.10
C PRO A 150 -0.83 13.78 -13.06
N GLU A 151 -1.81 14.68 -12.90
CA GLU A 151 -1.72 15.81 -11.95
C GLU A 151 -1.63 15.35 -10.48
N PHE A 152 -2.22 14.20 -10.14
CA PHE A 152 -2.12 13.63 -8.80
C PHE A 152 -0.88 12.77 -8.65
N PHE A 153 -0.42 12.16 -9.74
CA PHE A 153 0.86 11.46 -9.75
C PHE A 153 2.03 12.42 -9.48
N ASP A 154 1.99 13.64 -10.03
CA ASP A 154 2.98 14.68 -9.72
C ASP A 154 3.02 14.98 -8.21
N VAL A 155 1.84 15.09 -7.56
CA VAL A 155 1.74 15.23 -6.11
C VAL A 155 2.35 14.02 -5.38
N TYR A 156 2.09 12.82 -5.84
CA TYR A 156 2.62 11.59 -5.25
C TYR A 156 4.15 11.56 -5.31
N MET A 157 4.74 11.95 -6.45
CA MET A 157 6.20 12.03 -6.63
C MET A 157 6.82 13.16 -5.80
N GLU A 158 6.20 14.36 -5.75
CA GLU A 158 6.64 15.46 -4.89
C GLU A 158 6.80 14.98 -3.44
N LEU A 159 5.79 14.31 -2.90
CA LEU A 159 5.81 13.79 -1.54
C LEU A 159 6.83 12.66 -1.35
N ALA A 160 6.96 11.75 -2.30
CA ALA A 160 7.94 10.67 -2.24
C ALA A 160 9.39 11.20 -2.19
N VAL A 161 9.68 12.24 -2.99
CA VAL A 161 10.99 12.91 -3.01
C VAL A 161 11.20 13.73 -1.73
N GLU A 162 10.22 14.53 -1.31
CA GLU A 162 10.27 15.37 -0.11
C GLU A 162 10.61 14.55 1.15
N TYR A 163 9.93 13.42 1.35
CA TYR A 163 10.11 12.58 2.53
C TYR A 163 11.16 11.47 2.35
N LYS A 164 11.72 11.32 1.15
CA LYS A 164 12.65 10.24 0.76
C LYS A 164 12.05 8.88 1.09
N LEU A 165 10.88 8.61 0.55
CA LEU A 165 10.12 7.38 0.75
C LEU A 165 9.92 6.63 -0.57
N PRO A 166 10.17 5.32 -0.61
CA PRO A 166 9.75 4.48 -1.72
C PRO A 166 8.23 4.42 -1.81
N VAL A 167 7.74 4.06 -2.98
CA VAL A 167 6.32 4.08 -3.28
C VAL A 167 5.82 2.74 -3.81
N ARG A 168 4.54 2.43 -3.57
CA ARG A 168 3.81 1.42 -4.33
C ARG A 168 3.41 1.99 -5.67
N LEU A 169 3.70 1.29 -6.76
CA LEU A 169 3.21 1.62 -8.09
C LEU A 169 2.48 0.43 -8.71
N PRO A 170 1.40 0.69 -9.46
CA PRO A 170 0.72 -0.33 -10.23
C PRO A 170 1.63 -1.01 -11.24
N SER A 171 1.18 -2.14 -11.79
CA SER A 171 1.93 -2.93 -12.75
C SER A 171 2.17 -2.19 -14.08
N THR A 172 3.13 -2.69 -14.88
CA THR A 172 3.37 -2.20 -16.24
C THR A 172 2.16 -2.35 -17.16
N ILE A 173 1.30 -3.36 -16.91
CA ILE A 173 0.04 -3.51 -17.66
C ILE A 173 -0.90 -2.35 -17.34
N THR A 174 -1.01 -1.99 -16.06
CA THR A 174 -1.82 -0.83 -15.63
C THR A 174 -1.25 0.47 -16.19
N GLU A 175 0.08 0.63 -16.23
CA GLU A 175 0.74 1.79 -16.85
C GLU A 175 0.36 1.95 -18.31
N GLN A 176 0.38 0.86 -19.09
CA GLN A 176 -0.03 0.87 -20.48
C GLN A 176 -1.50 1.27 -20.66
N GLN A 177 -2.38 0.82 -19.75
CA GLN A 177 -3.80 1.15 -19.76
C GLN A 177 -4.06 2.61 -19.36
N ALA A 178 -3.29 3.15 -18.42
CA ALA A 178 -3.39 4.54 -17.97
C ALA A 178 -2.90 5.55 -19.03
N GLY A 179 -2.04 5.10 -19.94
CA GLY A 179 -1.59 5.92 -21.08
C GLY A 179 -0.51 6.95 -20.74
N PHE A 180 0.12 6.89 -19.56
CA PHE A 180 1.30 7.69 -19.23
C PHE A 180 2.34 6.87 -18.44
N PRO A 181 3.65 7.18 -18.59
CA PRO A 181 4.74 6.30 -18.14
C PRO A 181 5.11 6.55 -16.67
N PHE A 182 4.19 6.33 -15.73
CA PHE A 182 4.40 6.68 -14.31
C PHE A 182 5.57 5.94 -13.67
N ARG A 183 5.90 4.71 -14.08
CA ARG A 183 7.06 3.98 -13.56
C ARG A 183 8.38 4.58 -14.06
N THR A 184 8.42 5.03 -15.32
CA THR A 184 9.59 5.73 -15.87
C THR A 184 9.80 7.07 -15.17
N LEU A 185 8.74 7.85 -14.99
CA LEU A 185 8.80 9.15 -14.31
C LEU A 185 9.28 8.98 -12.85
N ALA A 186 8.77 8.00 -12.10
CA ALA A 186 9.23 7.72 -10.75
C ALA A 186 10.73 7.35 -10.70
N ALA A 187 11.19 6.54 -11.67
CA ALA A 187 12.59 6.16 -11.75
C ALA A 187 13.51 7.35 -12.10
N GLU A 188 13.07 8.27 -12.94
CA GLU A 188 13.78 9.51 -13.29
C GLU A 188 13.95 10.45 -12.08
N GLU A 189 12.95 10.48 -11.18
CA GLU A 189 13.03 11.21 -9.90
C GLU A 189 13.85 10.47 -8.82
N GLY A 190 14.37 9.27 -9.14
CA GLY A 190 15.16 8.45 -8.20
C GLY A 190 14.31 7.77 -7.10
N VAL A 191 12.99 7.77 -7.24
CA VAL A 191 12.08 7.11 -6.30
C VAL A 191 12.13 5.60 -6.52
N LEU A 192 12.26 4.83 -5.43
CA LEU A 192 12.28 3.38 -5.48
C LEU A 192 10.86 2.81 -5.36
N PHE A 193 10.61 1.73 -6.09
CA PHE A 193 9.34 1.00 -6.08
C PHE A 193 9.56 -0.47 -6.48
N PRO A 194 8.71 -1.42 -6.06
CA PRO A 194 8.82 -2.81 -6.46
C PRO A 194 8.76 -3.01 -7.97
N ASP A 195 9.57 -3.92 -8.50
CA ASP A 195 9.60 -4.26 -9.94
C ASP A 195 8.26 -4.81 -10.41
N HIS A 196 7.62 -5.62 -9.56
CA HIS A 196 6.37 -6.30 -9.87
C HIS A 196 5.34 -6.01 -8.77
N PHE A 197 4.13 -5.64 -9.19
CA PHE A 197 2.99 -5.50 -8.29
C PHE A 197 1.87 -6.39 -8.77
N ASN A 198 1.47 -7.34 -7.93
CA ASN A 198 0.37 -8.23 -8.27
C ASN A 198 -0.92 -7.71 -7.65
N HIS A 199 -1.76 -7.20 -8.52
CA HIS A 199 -3.00 -6.54 -8.21
C HIS A 199 -4.12 -7.16 -9.06
N ASP A 200 -4.88 -8.06 -8.44
CA ASP A 200 -6.15 -8.51 -9.00
C ASP A 200 -7.20 -8.46 -7.89
N TRP A 201 -8.20 -7.63 -8.09
CA TRP A 201 -9.27 -7.40 -7.11
C TRP A 201 -10.40 -8.44 -7.19
N ARG A 202 -10.32 -9.37 -8.13
CA ARG A 202 -11.50 -10.08 -8.63
C ARG A 202 -11.77 -11.42 -8.03
N GLU A 203 -11.28 -11.94 -7.05
CA GLU A 203 -11.67 -13.20 -6.43
C GLU A 203 -10.54 -13.81 -5.59
N GLY A 204 -10.89 -14.11 -4.34
CA GLY A 204 -10.12 -14.98 -3.48
C GLY A 204 -8.61 -14.73 -3.48
N SER A 205 -8.12 -13.87 -2.61
CA SER A 205 -6.70 -13.54 -2.48
C SER A 205 -5.80 -14.77 -2.41
N ARG A 206 -6.30 -15.87 -1.85
CA ARG A 206 -5.56 -17.13 -1.73
C ARG A 206 -4.97 -17.61 -3.05
N GLU A 207 -5.81 -17.82 -4.07
CA GLU A 207 -5.32 -18.37 -5.35
C GLU A 207 -4.38 -17.38 -6.05
N ARG A 208 -4.70 -16.09 -6.01
CA ARG A 208 -3.86 -15.01 -6.53
C ARG A 208 -2.49 -14.99 -5.84
N VAL A 209 -2.44 -15.03 -4.51
CA VAL A 209 -1.18 -15.00 -3.75
C VAL A 209 -0.34 -16.24 -4.04
N LEU A 210 -0.95 -17.42 -4.01
CA LEU A 210 -0.23 -18.67 -4.30
C LEU A 210 0.27 -18.73 -5.75
N ASN A 211 -0.50 -18.24 -6.71
CA ASN A 211 -0.09 -18.16 -8.11
C ASN A 211 1.06 -17.16 -8.31
N SER A 212 1.03 -16.04 -7.60
CA SER A 212 2.12 -15.06 -7.63
C SER A 212 3.43 -15.71 -7.16
N LEU A 213 3.40 -16.43 -6.05
CA LEU A 213 4.58 -17.10 -5.51
C LEU A 213 5.13 -18.19 -6.42
N ARG A 214 4.26 -18.94 -7.11
CA ARG A 214 4.68 -19.96 -8.09
C ARG A 214 5.35 -19.37 -9.32
N ASN A 215 5.02 -18.13 -9.69
CA ASN A 215 5.44 -17.47 -10.93
C ASN A 215 6.38 -16.28 -10.71
N LEU A 216 7.02 -16.19 -9.54
CA LEU A 216 7.95 -15.10 -9.24
C LEU A 216 9.05 -14.97 -10.27
N GLN A 217 9.25 -13.75 -10.74
CA GLN A 217 10.39 -13.38 -11.59
C GLN A 217 11.52 -12.82 -10.70
N PRO A 218 12.77 -12.78 -11.18
CA PRO A 218 13.82 -11.99 -10.52
C PRO A 218 13.38 -10.54 -10.34
N GLY A 219 13.72 -9.94 -9.21
CA GLY A 219 13.26 -8.61 -8.83
C GLY A 219 12.52 -8.59 -7.49
N VAL A 220 11.98 -7.45 -7.14
CA VAL A 220 11.13 -7.23 -5.96
C VAL A 220 9.67 -7.32 -6.39
N THR A 221 8.95 -8.30 -5.85
CA THR A 221 7.50 -8.46 -6.06
C THR A 221 6.73 -8.05 -4.82
N GLU A 222 5.81 -7.11 -4.95
CA GLU A 222 4.84 -6.80 -3.90
C GLU A 222 3.54 -7.57 -4.11
N ILE A 223 3.07 -8.18 -3.04
CA ILE A 223 1.77 -8.86 -2.95
C ILE A 223 1.01 -8.20 -1.80
N HIS A 224 -0.13 -7.56 -2.09
CA HIS A 224 -0.94 -6.93 -1.06
C HIS A 224 -2.10 -7.83 -0.60
N VAL A 225 -2.48 -7.67 0.66
CA VAL A 225 -3.60 -8.33 1.33
C VAL A 225 -4.28 -7.36 2.28
N GLN A 226 -5.52 -7.65 2.66
CA GLN A 226 -6.33 -6.80 3.55
C GLN A 226 -6.87 -7.63 4.74
N PRO A 227 -6.00 -8.11 5.65
CA PRO A 227 -6.40 -9.06 6.68
C PRO A 227 -7.27 -8.41 7.76
N CYS A 228 -8.50 -8.89 7.92
CA CYS A 228 -9.37 -8.52 9.03
C CYS A 228 -9.80 -9.76 9.83
N VAL A 229 -9.81 -9.65 11.15
CA VAL A 229 -10.44 -10.67 11.99
C VAL A 229 -11.96 -10.66 11.79
N ASP A 230 -12.56 -11.82 11.88
CA ASP A 230 -14.00 -11.99 11.70
C ASP A 230 -14.78 -11.38 12.88
N THR A 231 -15.50 -10.30 12.61
CA THR A 231 -16.34 -9.61 13.60
C THR A 231 -17.71 -9.25 13.00
N PRO A 232 -18.76 -9.07 13.84
CA PRO A 232 -20.06 -8.62 13.36
C PRO A 232 -20.02 -7.31 12.59
N GLU A 233 -19.13 -6.37 12.99
CA GLU A 233 -18.97 -5.06 12.34
C GLU A 233 -18.42 -5.22 10.91
N ILE A 234 -17.40 -6.05 10.72
CA ILE A 234 -16.81 -6.31 9.39
C ILE A 234 -17.87 -6.97 8.49
N ARG A 235 -18.59 -7.96 8.98
CA ARG A 235 -19.66 -8.61 8.22
C ARG A 235 -20.77 -7.65 7.79
N ALA A 236 -21.08 -6.63 8.61
CA ALA A 236 -22.08 -5.63 8.29
C ALA A 236 -21.68 -4.67 7.16
N LEU A 237 -20.40 -4.63 6.76
CA LEU A 237 -19.93 -3.81 5.63
C LEU A 237 -20.23 -4.42 4.25
N GLY A 238 -20.72 -5.66 4.21
CA GLY A 238 -21.18 -6.31 2.98
C GLY A 238 -20.24 -7.41 2.46
N ASP A 239 -20.42 -7.78 1.20
CA ASP A 239 -19.82 -8.98 0.60
C ASP A 239 -18.27 -8.95 0.56
N ALA A 240 -17.67 -7.78 0.48
CA ALA A 240 -16.20 -7.64 0.51
C ALA A 240 -15.57 -8.17 1.80
N SER A 241 -16.34 -8.24 2.90
CA SER A 241 -15.84 -8.70 4.20
C SER A 241 -15.33 -10.13 4.20
N SER A 242 -15.90 -11.01 3.37
CA SER A 242 -15.44 -12.40 3.24
C SER A 242 -13.99 -12.47 2.73
N GLY A 243 -13.63 -11.64 1.74
CA GLY A 243 -12.28 -11.56 1.21
C GLY A 243 -11.26 -11.10 2.25
N TRP A 244 -11.61 -10.13 3.09
CA TRP A 244 -10.74 -9.65 4.17
C TRP A 244 -10.52 -10.68 5.28
N ILE A 245 -11.55 -11.45 5.61
CA ILE A 245 -11.46 -12.57 6.57
C ILE A 245 -10.61 -13.70 5.98
N ASP A 246 -10.80 -14.03 4.70
CA ASP A 246 -9.99 -15.02 4.00
C ASP A 246 -8.51 -14.62 3.92
N ASP A 247 -8.22 -13.33 3.74
CA ASP A 247 -6.86 -12.80 3.77
C ASP A 247 -6.22 -12.97 5.15
N TYR A 248 -6.97 -12.73 6.23
CA TYR A 248 -6.48 -13.00 7.58
C TYR A 248 -6.12 -14.47 7.77
N GLU A 249 -7.02 -15.38 7.41
CA GLU A 249 -6.77 -16.81 7.51
C GLU A 249 -5.55 -17.22 6.66
N LEU A 250 -5.42 -16.67 5.45
CA LEU A 250 -4.31 -16.95 4.55
C LEU A 250 -2.96 -16.56 5.14
N VAL A 251 -2.83 -15.31 5.63
CA VAL A 251 -1.52 -14.78 6.01
C VAL A 251 -1.12 -15.12 7.45
N VAL A 252 -2.08 -15.43 8.33
CA VAL A 252 -1.81 -15.74 9.74
C VAL A 252 -1.80 -17.24 10.00
N ASN A 253 -2.82 -17.96 9.51
CA ASN A 253 -3.08 -19.34 9.94
C ASN A 253 -2.68 -20.39 8.89
N ASP A 254 -2.62 -20.03 7.60
CA ASP A 254 -2.46 -21.01 6.54
C ASP A 254 -1.02 -21.49 6.38
N THR A 255 -0.82 -22.79 6.60
CA THR A 255 0.48 -23.44 6.40
C THR A 255 0.86 -23.58 4.93
N SER A 256 -0.12 -23.60 4.01
CA SER A 256 0.16 -23.72 2.56
C SER A 256 0.87 -22.49 2.01
N LEU A 257 0.55 -21.29 2.53
CA LEU A 257 1.26 -20.07 2.15
C LEU A 257 2.72 -20.09 2.62
N ARG A 258 2.98 -20.53 3.86
CA ARG A 258 4.35 -20.69 4.38
C ARG A 258 5.15 -21.69 3.54
N GLN A 259 4.52 -22.78 3.15
CA GLN A 259 5.16 -23.78 2.27
C GLN A 259 5.43 -23.21 0.87
N ALA A 260 4.46 -22.51 0.27
CA ALA A 260 4.65 -21.88 -1.04
C ALA A 260 5.77 -20.84 -1.04
N LEU A 261 5.90 -20.06 0.04
CA LEU A 261 7.02 -19.13 0.24
C LEU A 261 8.35 -19.87 0.29
N ALA A 262 8.44 -20.94 1.08
CA ALA A 262 9.65 -21.75 1.17
C ALA A 262 10.02 -22.39 -0.19
N ASP A 263 9.04 -22.94 -0.89
CA ASP A 263 9.25 -23.60 -2.20
C ASP A 263 9.61 -22.61 -3.32
N SER A 264 9.21 -21.32 -3.20
CA SER A 264 9.50 -20.29 -4.19
C SER A 264 10.99 -19.90 -4.25
N GLY A 265 11.74 -20.17 -3.19
CA GLY A 265 13.12 -19.72 -3.02
C GLY A 265 13.25 -18.20 -2.86
N ALA A 266 12.16 -17.50 -2.58
CA ALA A 266 12.17 -16.06 -2.39
C ALA A 266 12.64 -15.67 -1.00
N THR A 267 13.22 -14.48 -0.88
CA THR A 267 13.52 -13.83 0.40
C THR A 267 12.44 -12.80 0.72
N LEU A 268 11.86 -12.88 1.90
CA LEU A 268 10.93 -11.85 2.40
C LEU A 268 11.71 -10.61 2.82
N ILE A 269 11.25 -9.45 2.35
CA ILE A 269 11.76 -8.13 2.73
C ILE A 269 10.59 -7.20 3.03
N GLY A 270 10.87 -6.06 3.68
CA GLY A 270 9.92 -4.98 3.87
C GLY A 270 10.22 -3.76 2.98
N TYR A 271 9.43 -2.71 3.13
CA TYR A 271 9.71 -1.44 2.49
C TYR A 271 10.82 -0.66 3.17
N ARG A 272 11.15 -0.99 4.42
CA ARG A 272 12.25 -0.37 5.17
C ARG A 272 13.56 -0.52 4.43
N GLU A 273 13.84 -1.68 3.84
CA GLU A 273 15.05 -1.92 3.05
C GLU A 273 15.12 -1.01 1.81
N LEU A 274 13.98 -0.82 1.11
CA LEU A 274 13.93 0.10 -0.03
C LEU A 274 14.15 1.55 0.41
N ARG A 275 13.51 1.97 1.51
CA ARG A 275 13.70 3.31 2.08
C ARG A 275 15.16 3.57 2.43
N ASP A 276 15.77 2.64 3.13
CA ASP A 276 17.13 2.79 3.59
C ASP A 276 18.12 2.84 2.39
N ALA A 277 17.88 2.02 1.35
CA ALA A 277 18.62 2.10 0.09
C ALA A 277 18.40 3.44 -0.64
N MET A 278 17.18 3.99 -0.63
CA MET A 278 16.88 5.29 -1.25
C MET A 278 17.52 6.45 -0.50
N ARG A 279 17.66 6.37 0.83
CA ARG A 279 18.28 7.42 1.67
C ARG A 279 19.80 7.39 1.65
N ASN A 280 20.40 6.25 1.36
CA ASN A 280 21.85 6.04 1.39
C ASN A 280 22.50 6.11 -0.01
N GLY A 281 21.71 6.12 -1.08
CA GLY A 281 22.18 6.24 -2.47
C GLY A 281 22.04 7.65 -2.98
#